data_1fa55a2c570c52e8c4867729c73753c9
#
_entry.id   1fa55a2c570c52e8c4867729c73753c9
#
_cell.length_a   1.000
_cell.length_b   1.000
_cell.length_c   1.000
_cell.angle_alpha   90.00
_cell.angle_beta   90.00
_cell.angle_gamma   90.00
#
_symmetry.space_group_name_H-M   'P 1'
#
loop_
_entity.id
_entity.type
_entity.pdbx_description
1 polymer ?
#
loop_
_entity_poly.entity_id
_entity_poly.type
_entity_poly.pdbx_seq_one_letter_code
_entity_poly.pdbx_strand_id
1 'polypeptide(L)'
;MTEHDVLVGRYMDTWNETNPSRRNALAELVLLDGASYTDPMMSSTGPKGFAEMIGAFQAQMPGLTFERVGGIDATGAMIRFSWRLIDASGRQLASGTDFGDVSIDGRFAGITGFLDSTLMGPAWCVEKYAAFWAAPDFGRPSDELAADIEGYWPGLHAPLKGVEAYVRPLHELLRQVPDFRLEVVDHASRGDTVFIRWIATGTHGNVPLRFEGVDCVRHSNGQVYENRIYCDHPLIQALNR
;
A
#
# COMPACT_ATOMS: atom_id res chain seq x y z
N MET A 1 -5.17 -8.98 -29.64
CA MET A 1 -4.49 -9.59 -28.49
C MET A 1 -3.11 -9.98 -28.97
N THR A 2 -2.06 -9.41 -28.42
CA THR A 2 -0.67 -9.67 -28.77
C THR A 2 -0.16 -10.93 -28.07
N GLU A 3 1.03 -11.44 -28.47
CA GLU A 3 1.68 -12.55 -27.74
C GLU A 3 1.98 -12.17 -26.29
N HIS A 4 2.36 -10.92 -26.03
CA HIS A 4 2.58 -10.39 -24.68
C HIS A 4 1.29 -10.33 -23.86
N ASP A 5 0.12 -10.01 -24.48
CA ASP A 5 -1.17 -10.04 -23.78
C ASP A 5 -1.52 -11.47 -23.31
N VAL A 6 -1.20 -12.48 -24.14
CA VAL A 6 -1.42 -13.89 -23.78
C VAL A 6 -0.51 -14.32 -22.64
N LEU A 7 0.79 -13.96 -22.72
CA LEU A 7 1.78 -14.31 -21.71
C LEU A 7 1.44 -13.68 -20.34
N VAL A 8 1.19 -12.37 -20.31
CA VAL A 8 0.82 -11.66 -19.08
C VAL A 8 -0.54 -12.13 -18.54
N GLY A 9 -1.50 -12.43 -19.42
CA GLY A 9 -2.76 -13.04 -19.01
C GLY A 9 -2.56 -14.35 -18.25
N ARG A 10 -1.77 -15.28 -18.80
CA ARG A 10 -1.42 -16.55 -18.12
C ARG A 10 -0.65 -16.34 -16.81
N TYR A 11 0.21 -15.34 -16.77
CA TYR A 11 0.91 -14.97 -15.54
C TYR A 11 -0.07 -14.53 -14.44
N MET A 12 -1.06 -13.67 -14.76
CA MET A 12 -2.13 -13.30 -13.83
C MET A 12 -3.00 -14.50 -13.44
N ASP A 13 -3.32 -15.39 -14.40
CA ASP A 13 -4.06 -16.62 -14.11
C ASP A 13 -3.29 -17.54 -13.15
N THR A 14 -1.96 -17.58 -13.25
CA THR A 14 -1.10 -18.35 -12.32
C THR A 14 -1.19 -17.81 -10.89
N TRP A 15 -1.17 -16.48 -10.72
CA TRP A 15 -1.32 -15.84 -9.42
C TRP A 15 -2.71 -16.06 -8.80
N ASN A 16 -3.75 -16.20 -9.62
CA ASN A 16 -5.13 -16.37 -9.19
C ASN A 16 -5.58 -17.84 -9.08
N GLU A 17 -4.82 -18.79 -9.61
CA GLU A 17 -5.19 -20.22 -9.56
C GLU A 17 -4.96 -20.81 -8.17
N THR A 18 -6.03 -21.26 -7.53
CA THR A 18 -5.99 -21.83 -6.17
C THR A 18 -5.69 -23.33 -6.15
N ASN A 19 -5.93 -24.05 -7.23
CA ASN A 19 -5.59 -25.47 -7.33
C ASN A 19 -4.09 -25.67 -7.57
N PRO A 20 -3.33 -26.36 -6.69
CA PRO A 20 -1.88 -26.48 -6.81
C PRO A 20 -1.41 -27.13 -8.13
N SER A 21 -2.10 -28.16 -8.60
CA SER A 21 -1.72 -28.87 -9.84
C SER A 21 -1.93 -28.00 -11.08
N ARG A 22 -3.04 -27.24 -11.13
CA ARG A 22 -3.30 -26.30 -12.23
C ARG A 22 -2.32 -25.13 -12.18
N ARG A 23 -2.04 -24.60 -11.00
CA ARG A 23 -1.06 -23.52 -10.83
C ARG A 23 0.34 -23.92 -11.30
N ASN A 24 0.78 -25.15 -10.98
CA ASN A 24 2.03 -25.67 -11.51
C ASN A 24 2.03 -25.74 -13.03
N ALA A 25 0.96 -26.27 -13.64
CA ALA A 25 0.85 -26.35 -15.10
C ALA A 25 0.86 -24.96 -15.76
N LEU A 26 0.20 -23.96 -15.16
CA LEU A 26 0.24 -22.57 -15.65
C LEU A 26 1.65 -21.97 -15.50
N ALA A 27 2.34 -22.20 -14.38
CA ALA A 27 3.70 -21.72 -14.18
C ALA A 27 4.68 -22.27 -15.23
N GLU A 28 4.55 -23.53 -15.63
CA GLU A 28 5.36 -24.16 -16.70
C GLU A 28 5.12 -23.53 -18.09
N LEU A 29 3.91 -23.00 -18.33
CA LEU A 29 3.58 -22.27 -19.56
C LEU A 29 4.11 -20.85 -19.57
N VAL A 30 4.41 -20.28 -18.40
CA VAL A 30 4.76 -18.87 -18.22
C VAL A 30 6.26 -18.68 -18.04
N LEU A 31 6.95 -19.58 -17.33
CA LEU A 31 8.35 -19.45 -16.94
C LEU A 31 9.25 -20.50 -17.59
N LEU A 32 10.51 -20.13 -17.89
CA LEU A 32 11.58 -21.09 -18.19
C LEU A 32 12.02 -21.79 -16.89
N ASP A 33 12.61 -22.99 -17.01
CA ASP A 33 13.06 -23.81 -15.87
C ASP A 33 14.02 -23.06 -14.91
N GLY A 34 14.89 -22.22 -15.45
CA GLY A 34 15.83 -21.40 -14.66
C GLY A 34 15.37 -19.97 -14.41
N ALA A 35 14.13 -19.61 -14.73
CA ALA A 35 13.63 -18.26 -14.57
C ALA A 35 13.63 -17.83 -13.10
N SER A 36 14.04 -16.58 -12.83
CA SER A 36 13.95 -15.97 -11.51
C SER A 36 12.70 -15.11 -11.39
N TYR A 37 12.05 -15.15 -10.24
CA TYR A 37 11.09 -14.15 -9.80
C TYR A 37 11.64 -13.47 -8.55
N THR A 38 11.58 -12.15 -8.49
CA THR A 38 11.98 -11.37 -7.32
C THR A 38 11.12 -10.12 -7.19
N ASP A 39 10.59 -9.88 -5.99
CA ASP A 39 9.98 -8.63 -5.58
C ASP A 39 10.48 -8.24 -4.17
N PRO A 40 10.06 -7.10 -3.58
CA PRO A 40 10.51 -6.69 -2.24
C PRO A 40 10.12 -7.64 -1.09
N MET A 41 9.17 -8.55 -1.31
CA MET A 41 8.61 -9.43 -0.26
C MET A 41 9.02 -10.89 -0.44
N MET A 42 9.25 -11.34 -1.68
CA MET A 42 9.45 -12.76 -1.97
C MET A 42 10.32 -12.99 -3.21
N SER A 43 10.85 -14.20 -3.32
CA SER A 43 11.61 -14.63 -4.50
C SER A 43 11.46 -16.13 -4.74
N SER A 44 11.64 -16.55 -5.98
CA SER A 44 11.60 -17.96 -6.35
C SER A 44 12.44 -18.22 -7.60
N THR A 45 12.70 -19.52 -7.89
CA THR A 45 13.38 -19.94 -9.10
C THR A 45 12.61 -21.09 -9.76
N GLY A 46 12.40 -20.95 -11.06
CA GLY A 46 11.71 -21.91 -11.90
C GLY A 46 10.20 -22.02 -11.64
N PRO A 47 9.47 -22.71 -12.54
CA PRO A 47 8.03 -22.82 -12.47
C PRO A 47 7.51 -23.40 -11.16
N LYS A 48 8.15 -24.48 -10.68
CA LYS A 48 7.73 -25.14 -9.44
C LYS A 48 7.90 -24.23 -8.22
N GLY A 49 9.07 -23.58 -8.07
CA GLY A 49 9.33 -22.66 -6.97
C GLY A 49 8.36 -21.47 -6.98
N PHE A 50 8.05 -20.95 -8.17
CA PHE A 50 7.08 -19.88 -8.35
C PHE A 50 5.67 -20.30 -7.92
N ALA A 51 5.20 -21.48 -8.35
CA ALA A 51 3.88 -22.00 -7.97
C ALA A 51 3.77 -22.30 -6.47
N GLU A 52 4.84 -22.81 -5.83
CA GLU A 52 4.89 -23.03 -4.37
C GLU A 52 4.84 -21.70 -3.60
N MET A 53 5.59 -20.69 -4.03
CA MET A 53 5.61 -19.36 -3.47
C MET A 53 4.22 -18.72 -3.52
N ILE A 54 3.53 -18.75 -4.67
CA ILE A 54 2.15 -18.27 -4.80
C ILE A 54 1.21 -19.02 -3.86
N GLY A 55 1.37 -20.35 -3.73
CA GLY A 55 0.55 -21.16 -2.82
C GLY A 55 0.71 -20.74 -1.36
N ALA A 56 1.92 -20.44 -0.94
CA ALA A 56 2.20 -19.93 0.40
C ALA A 56 1.57 -18.55 0.63
N PHE A 57 1.67 -17.65 -0.36
CA PHE A 57 1.00 -16.35 -0.32
C PHE A 57 -0.52 -16.50 -0.19
N GLN A 58 -1.16 -17.31 -1.03
CA GLN A 58 -2.61 -17.51 -1.00
C GLN A 58 -3.10 -18.14 0.32
N ALA A 59 -2.29 -18.99 0.95
CA ALA A 59 -2.60 -19.59 2.24
C ALA A 59 -2.59 -18.55 3.39
N GLN A 60 -1.69 -17.57 3.31
CA GLN A 60 -1.61 -16.48 4.29
C GLN A 60 -2.65 -15.39 4.04
N MET A 61 -2.99 -15.15 2.79
CA MET A 61 -3.85 -14.06 2.32
C MET A 61 -4.97 -14.60 1.41
N PRO A 62 -5.93 -15.34 1.95
CA PRO A 62 -6.98 -15.98 1.14
C PRO A 62 -7.98 -14.97 0.56
N GLY A 63 -8.54 -15.28 -0.61
CA GLY A 63 -9.61 -14.50 -1.22
C GLY A 63 -9.18 -13.23 -1.94
N LEU A 64 -7.89 -13.06 -2.20
CA LEU A 64 -7.36 -11.95 -2.98
C LEU A 64 -7.23 -12.31 -4.46
N THR A 65 -7.37 -11.29 -5.31
CA THR A 65 -7.27 -11.43 -6.77
C THR A 65 -6.31 -10.40 -7.35
N PHE A 66 -5.38 -10.85 -8.18
CA PHE A 66 -4.53 -9.98 -8.99
C PHE A 66 -5.23 -9.61 -10.30
N GLU A 67 -5.22 -8.34 -10.64
CA GLU A 67 -5.75 -7.83 -11.90
C GLU A 67 -4.69 -6.98 -12.61
N ARG A 68 -4.54 -7.18 -13.92
CA ARG A 68 -3.70 -6.29 -14.74
C ARG A 68 -4.36 -4.92 -14.87
N VAL A 69 -3.53 -3.87 -14.78
CA VAL A 69 -3.96 -2.47 -14.95
C VAL A 69 -3.26 -1.89 -16.18
N GLY A 70 -4.03 -1.29 -17.06
CA GLY A 70 -3.48 -0.61 -18.25
C GLY A 70 -2.93 -1.55 -19.33
N GLY A 71 -2.03 -1.02 -20.15
CA GLY A 71 -1.38 -1.72 -21.26
C GLY A 71 -0.11 -2.45 -20.85
N ILE A 72 0.53 -3.06 -21.86
CA ILE A 72 1.85 -3.67 -21.74
C ILE A 72 2.79 -2.83 -22.62
N ASP A 73 3.88 -2.33 -22.04
CA ASP A 73 4.95 -1.70 -22.78
C ASP A 73 6.03 -2.73 -23.08
N ALA A 74 6.63 -2.68 -24.26
CA ALA A 74 7.68 -3.60 -24.68
C ALA A 74 8.85 -2.85 -25.31
N THR A 75 10.08 -3.28 -24.97
CA THR A 75 11.29 -2.82 -25.62
C THR A 75 12.30 -3.98 -25.74
N GLY A 76 12.61 -4.41 -26.98
CA GLY A 76 13.40 -5.63 -27.19
C GLY A 76 12.73 -6.85 -26.58
N ALA A 77 13.46 -7.58 -25.72
CA ALA A 77 12.94 -8.74 -24.99
C ALA A 77 12.28 -8.37 -23.65
N MET A 78 12.37 -7.11 -23.23
CA MET A 78 11.81 -6.66 -21.96
C MET A 78 10.38 -6.17 -22.14
N ILE A 79 9.49 -6.61 -21.25
CA ILE A 79 8.13 -6.05 -21.13
C ILE A 79 7.90 -5.48 -19.74
N ARG A 80 7.00 -4.50 -19.65
CA ARG A 80 6.54 -3.91 -18.39
C ARG A 80 5.02 -3.91 -18.37
N PHE A 81 4.45 -4.27 -17.24
CA PHE A 81 3.01 -4.21 -17.00
C PHE A 81 2.71 -3.92 -15.53
N SER A 82 1.61 -3.22 -15.28
CA SER A 82 1.17 -2.90 -13.93
C SER A 82 0.01 -3.80 -13.50
N TRP A 83 -0.12 -3.98 -12.20
CA TRP A 83 -1.15 -4.81 -11.58
C TRP A 83 -1.69 -4.17 -10.31
N ARG A 84 -2.87 -4.63 -9.90
CA ARG A 84 -3.43 -4.37 -8.58
C ARG A 84 -3.87 -5.66 -7.91
N LEU A 85 -3.85 -5.69 -6.60
CA LEU A 85 -4.36 -6.75 -5.76
C LEU A 85 -5.60 -6.24 -5.05
N ILE A 86 -6.71 -6.95 -5.19
CA ILE A 86 -8.01 -6.58 -4.63
C ILE A 86 -8.56 -7.68 -3.72
N ASP A 87 -9.37 -7.29 -2.75
CA ASP A 87 -10.16 -8.22 -1.93
C ASP A 87 -11.54 -8.50 -2.56
N ALA A 88 -12.33 -9.38 -1.92
CA ALA A 88 -13.65 -9.78 -2.40
C ALA A 88 -14.68 -8.62 -2.46
N SER A 89 -14.41 -7.48 -1.80
CA SER A 89 -15.23 -6.27 -1.88
C SER A 89 -14.83 -5.37 -3.06
N GLY A 90 -13.73 -5.68 -3.76
CA GLY A 90 -13.13 -4.87 -4.81
C GLY A 90 -12.20 -3.77 -4.30
N ARG A 91 -11.90 -3.73 -2.98
CA ARG A 91 -10.95 -2.77 -2.41
C ARG A 91 -9.54 -3.16 -2.81
N GLN A 92 -8.78 -2.19 -3.32
CA GLN A 92 -7.37 -2.39 -3.64
C GLN A 92 -6.53 -2.45 -2.35
N LEU A 93 -5.73 -3.50 -2.22
CA LEU A 93 -4.83 -3.72 -1.08
C LEU A 93 -3.37 -3.47 -1.45
N ALA A 94 -3.01 -3.65 -2.71
CA ALA A 94 -1.68 -3.36 -3.22
C ALA A 94 -1.75 -3.04 -4.71
N SER A 95 -0.71 -2.40 -5.22
CA SER A 95 -0.42 -2.29 -6.64
C SER A 95 1.08 -2.37 -6.88
N GLY A 96 1.45 -2.68 -8.10
CA GLY A 96 2.84 -2.77 -8.48
C GLY A 96 3.02 -2.80 -9.98
N THR A 97 4.29 -2.83 -10.35
CA THR A 97 4.74 -2.91 -11.74
C THR A 97 5.81 -3.98 -11.85
N ASP A 98 5.59 -4.92 -12.76
CA ASP A 98 6.53 -6.00 -13.05
C ASP A 98 7.25 -5.73 -14.38
N PHE A 99 8.54 -6.05 -14.39
CA PHE A 99 9.39 -6.09 -15.56
C PHE A 99 9.77 -7.54 -15.83
N GLY A 100 9.50 -8.01 -17.04
CA GLY A 100 9.79 -9.38 -17.42
C GLY A 100 10.67 -9.48 -18.66
N ASP A 101 11.72 -10.28 -18.58
CA ASP A 101 12.52 -10.69 -19.74
C ASP A 101 11.79 -11.83 -20.45
N VAL A 102 11.41 -11.63 -21.71
CA VAL A 102 10.72 -12.64 -22.54
C VAL A 102 11.72 -13.33 -23.44
N SER A 103 11.80 -14.65 -23.31
CA SER A 103 12.65 -15.49 -24.15
C SER A 103 12.10 -15.64 -25.57
N ILE A 104 12.92 -16.17 -26.47
CA ILE A 104 12.48 -16.50 -27.84
C ILE A 104 11.33 -17.54 -27.87
N ASP A 105 11.20 -18.33 -26.81
CA ASP A 105 10.11 -19.31 -26.66
C ASP A 105 8.79 -18.68 -26.17
N GLY A 106 8.75 -17.35 -25.99
CA GLY A 106 7.57 -16.63 -25.53
C GLY A 106 7.25 -16.85 -24.04
N ARG A 107 8.22 -17.27 -23.21
CA ARG A 107 8.11 -17.42 -21.77
C ARG A 107 9.05 -16.44 -21.05
N PHE A 108 8.77 -16.15 -19.79
CA PHE A 108 9.67 -15.33 -19.00
C PHE A 108 10.96 -16.07 -18.63
N ALA A 109 12.09 -15.44 -18.88
CA ALA A 109 13.41 -15.85 -18.41
C ALA A 109 13.71 -15.25 -17.02
N GLY A 110 13.04 -14.15 -16.67
CA GLY A 110 13.12 -13.53 -15.36
C GLY A 110 12.01 -12.51 -15.19
N ILE A 111 11.59 -12.28 -13.94
CA ILE A 111 10.60 -11.26 -13.58
C ILE A 111 11.12 -10.51 -12.35
N THR A 112 11.09 -9.18 -12.41
CA THR A 112 11.36 -8.31 -11.26
C THR A 112 10.15 -7.44 -11.00
N GLY A 113 9.53 -7.61 -9.83
CA GLY A 113 8.38 -6.85 -9.37
C GLY A 113 8.77 -5.69 -8.48
N PHE A 114 8.03 -4.60 -8.61
CA PHE A 114 8.10 -3.44 -7.73
C PHE A 114 6.73 -3.16 -7.15
N LEU A 115 6.67 -2.87 -5.85
CA LEU A 115 5.45 -2.43 -5.19
C LEU A 115 5.34 -0.91 -5.32
N ASP A 116 4.27 -0.43 -5.96
CA ASP A 116 3.93 1.00 -6.05
C ASP A 116 3.19 1.44 -4.79
N SER A 117 2.28 0.59 -4.27
CA SER A 117 1.56 0.82 -3.03
C SER A 117 1.18 -0.51 -2.35
N THR A 118 1.00 -0.48 -1.03
CA THR A 118 0.52 -1.64 -0.29
C THR A 118 -0.19 -1.25 1.00
N LEU A 119 -1.37 -1.84 1.24
CA LEU A 119 -2.06 -1.86 2.54
C LEU A 119 -1.68 -3.11 3.35
N MET A 120 -0.87 -4.00 2.77
CA MET A 120 -0.41 -5.23 3.40
C MET A 120 0.96 -5.04 4.06
N GLY A 121 1.22 -5.83 5.08
CA GLY A 121 2.48 -5.79 5.84
C GLY A 121 2.61 -4.57 6.76
N PRO A 122 3.69 -4.48 7.50
CA PRO A 122 3.88 -3.45 8.53
C PRO A 122 4.27 -2.07 7.97
N ALA A 123 4.77 -2.01 6.73
CA ALA A 123 5.29 -0.76 6.17
C ALA A 123 4.21 0.30 5.98
N TRP A 124 4.49 1.51 6.46
CA TRP A 124 3.64 2.68 6.24
C TRP A 124 3.67 3.14 4.78
N CYS A 125 2.52 3.60 4.27
CA CYS A 125 2.37 4.28 2.98
C CYS A 125 1.18 5.26 3.02
N VAL A 126 1.05 6.13 2.00
CA VAL A 126 -0.04 7.13 1.93
C VAL A 126 -1.40 6.46 1.82
N GLU A 127 -1.50 5.33 1.14
CA GLU A 127 -2.74 4.58 0.98
C GLU A 127 -3.26 4.04 2.33
N LYS A 128 -2.36 3.56 3.20
CA LYS A 128 -2.71 3.18 4.58
C LYS A 128 -3.16 4.37 5.41
N TYR A 129 -2.46 5.50 5.29
CA TYR A 129 -2.87 6.75 5.91
C TYR A 129 -4.27 7.13 5.46
N ALA A 130 -4.56 7.13 4.16
CA ALA A 130 -5.87 7.45 3.60
C ALA A 130 -6.95 6.45 4.07
N ALA A 131 -6.65 5.15 4.05
CA ALA A 131 -7.57 4.11 4.50
C ALA A 131 -7.92 4.23 5.99
N PHE A 132 -6.93 4.49 6.85
CA PHE A 132 -7.16 4.77 8.27
C PHE A 132 -8.07 5.98 8.46
N TRP A 133 -7.76 7.10 7.83
CA TRP A 133 -8.49 8.34 8.02
C TRP A 133 -9.88 8.38 7.36
N ALA A 134 -10.14 7.52 6.38
CA ALA A 134 -11.50 7.34 5.84
C ALA A 134 -12.48 6.73 6.86
N ALA A 135 -11.97 5.94 7.82
CA ALA A 135 -12.76 5.35 8.90
C ALA A 135 -11.89 5.19 10.16
N PRO A 136 -11.44 6.28 10.80
CA PRO A 136 -10.51 6.22 11.90
C PRO A 136 -11.15 5.59 13.14
N ASP A 137 -10.36 4.83 13.87
CA ASP A 137 -10.73 4.22 15.13
C ASP A 137 -9.65 4.44 16.21
N PHE A 138 -9.84 3.86 17.41
CA PHE A 138 -8.88 3.95 18.49
C PHE A 138 -7.73 2.93 18.38
N GLY A 139 -7.80 2.04 17.42
CA GLY A 139 -6.86 0.93 17.18
C GLY A 139 -5.81 1.23 16.12
N ARG A 140 -5.26 2.45 16.07
CA ARG A 140 -4.21 2.79 15.10
C ARG A 140 -3.06 1.78 15.15
N PRO A 141 -2.62 1.24 13.99
CA PRO A 141 -1.53 0.28 13.94
C PRO A 141 -0.25 0.86 14.54
N SER A 142 0.23 0.27 15.63
CA SER A 142 1.46 0.72 16.32
C SER A 142 2.73 0.37 15.56
N ASP A 143 2.69 -0.65 14.72
CA ASP A 143 3.81 -1.15 13.92
C ASP A 143 4.17 -0.25 12.73
N GLU A 144 3.25 0.63 12.32
CA GLU A 144 3.54 1.69 11.33
C GLU A 144 4.22 2.93 11.93
N LEU A 145 4.33 3.02 13.25
CA LEU A 145 4.93 4.13 13.96
C LEU A 145 6.22 3.69 14.61
N ALA A 146 7.29 4.48 14.44
CA ALA A 146 8.51 4.27 15.20
C ALA A 146 8.25 4.45 16.71
N ALA A 147 8.91 3.67 17.56
CA ALA A 147 8.70 3.71 19.01
C ALA A 147 8.97 5.10 19.61
N ASP A 148 9.87 5.86 19.01
CA ASP A 148 10.30 7.21 19.38
C ASP A 148 9.72 8.30 18.48
N ILE A 149 8.62 8.04 17.78
CA ILE A 149 7.96 9.01 16.90
C ILE A 149 7.81 10.38 17.54
N GLU A 150 8.06 11.42 16.76
CA GLU A 150 7.84 12.82 17.15
C GLU A 150 6.61 13.39 16.39
N GLY A 151 5.60 13.79 17.15
CA GLY A 151 4.37 14.41 16.62
C GLY A 151 4.26 15.89 16.92
N TYR A 152 4.23 16.71 15.90
CA TYR A 152 4.07 18.17 16.02
C TYR A 152 2.61 18.54 15.74
N TRP A 153 1.82 18.54 16.79
CA TRP A 153 0.42 18.91 16.72
C TRP A 153 0.24 20.42 16.79
N PRO A 154 -0.74 21.01 16.07
CA PRO A 154 -1.07 22.43 16.17
C PRO A 154 -1.35 22.85 17.61
N GLY A 155 -0.89 24.04 18.00
CA GLY A 155 -1.05 24.57 19.35
C GLY A 155 0.01 24.12 20.37
N LEU A 156 0.88 23.17 20.04
CA LEU A 156 2.00 22.77 20.90
C LEU A 156 3.29 23.50 20.53
N HIS A 157 4.09 23.83 21.56
CA HIS A 157 5.42 24.45 21.39
C HIS A 157 6.55 23.40 21.26
N ALA A 158 6.28 22.14 21.62
CA ALA A 158 7.22 21.03 21.56
C ALA A 158 6.52 19.76 21.01
N PRO A 159 7.25 18.84 20.38
CA PRO A 159 6.66 17.59 19.88
C PRO A 159 6.22 16.67 21.02
N LEU A 160 5.17 15.90 20.75
CA LEU A 160 4.84 14.72 21.55
C LEU A 160 5.76 13.58 21.12
N LYS A 161 6.38 12.90 22.07
CA LYS A 161 7.36 11.83 21.81
C LYS A 161 6.83 10.47 22.21
N GLY A 162 7.02 9.51 21.33
CA GLY A 162 6.57 8.13 21.49
C GLY A 162 5.11 7.91 21.10
N VAL A 163 4.78 6.67 20.79
CA VAL A 163 3.49 6.29 20.20
C VAL A 163 2.30 6.68 21.07
N GLU A 164 2.35 6.40 22.38
CA GLU A 164 1.25 6.70 23.30
C GLU A 164 0.94 8.21 23.38
N ALA A 165 1.98 9.04 23.49
CA ALA A 165 1.83 10.49 23.52
C ALA A 165 1.29 11.02 22.17
N TYR A 166 1.81 10.49 21.06
CA TYR A 166 1.45 10.90 19.71
C TYR A 166 -0.02 10.63 19.37
N VAL A 167 -0.58 9.48 19.80
CA VAL A 167 -1.98 9.12 19.48
C VAL A 167 -3.01 9.74 20.43
N ARG A 168 -2.60 10.27 21.56
CA ARG A 168 -3.53 10.84 22.55
C ARG A 168 -4.41 11.97 22.00
N PRO A 169 -3.90 12.98 21.27
CA PRO A 169 -4.76 14.00 20.65
C PRO A 169 -5.71 13.44 19.60
N LEU A 170 -5.30 12.39 18.87
CA LEU A 170 -6.19 11.68 17.94
C LEU A 170 -7.38 11.07 18.69
N HIS A 171 -7.12 10.34 19.77
CA HIS A 171 -8.19 9.74 20.57
C HIS A 171 -9.13 10.81 21.16
N GLU A 172 -8.60 11.95 21.57
CA GLU A 172 -9.40 13.07 22.04
C GLU A 172 -10.27 13.67 20.94
N LEU A 173 -9.71 13.83 19.72
CA LEU A 173 -10.46 14.26 18.55
C LEU A 173 -11.63 13.33 18.25
N LEU A 174 -11.39 12.01 18.21
CA LEU A 174 -12.44 11.02 17.91
C LEU A 174 -13.51 10.93 19.01
N ARG A 175 -13.20 11.27 20.28
CA ARG A 175 -14.22 11.40 21.32
C ARG A 175 -15.10 12.62 21.12
N GLN A 176 -14.53 13.75 20.68
CA GLN A 176 -15.28 15.00 20.43
C GLN A 176 -16.06 14.97 19.12
N VAL A 177 -15.53 14.26 18.10
CA VAL A 177 -16.07 14.17 16.75
C VAL A 177 -16.03 12.71 16.29
N PRO A 178 -16.98 11.87 16.70
CA PRO A 178 -16.97 10.43 16.40
C PRO A 178 -17.08 10.08 14.91
N ASP A 179 -17.63 10.98 14.11
CA ASP A 179 -17.76 10.87 12.65
C ASP A 179 -16.63 11.58 11.90
N PHE A 180 -15.53 11.92 12.58
CA PHE A 180 -14.37 12.58 11.95
C PHE A 180 -13.75 11.73 10.85
N ARG A 181 -13.46 12.35 9.70
CA ARG A 181 -12.83 11.74 8.54
C ARG A 181 -11.85 12.72 7.91
N LEU A 182 -10.75 12.19 7.36
CA LEU A 182 -9.91 12.92 6.42
C LEU A 182 -10.00 12.27 5.04
N GLU A 183 -10.19 13.10 4.03
CA GLU A 183 -10.03 12.74 2.62
C GLU A 183 -8.67 13.25 2.14
N VAL A 184 -7.80 12.36 1.69
CA VAL A 184 -6.54 12.74 1.04
C VAL A 184 -6.86 13.29 -0.34
N VAL A 185 -6.54 14.56 -0.56
CA VAL A 185 -6.81 15.25 -1.83
C VAL A 185 -5.65 15.08 -2.79
N ASP A 186 -4.42 15.14 -2.24
CA ASP A 186 -3.22 15.15 -3.04
C ASP A 186 -1.98 14.92 -2.12
N HIS A 187 -0.89 14.42 -2.67
CA HIS A 187 0.35 14.23 -1.93
C HIS A 187 1.57 14.37 -2.84
N ALA A 188 2.71 14.74 -2.25
CA ALA A 188 3.99 14.82 -2.93
C ALA A 188 5.10 14.25 -2.03
N SER A 189 5.99 13.45 -2.61
CA SER A 189 7.08 12.80 -1.89
C SER A 189 8.44 13.31 -2.35
N ARG A 190 9.37 13.44 -1.40
CA ARG A 190 10.78 13.71 -1.66
C ARG A 190 11.66 12.96 -0.67
N GLY A 191 12.30 11.90 -1.12
CA GLY A 191 13.09 11.03 -0.24
C GLY A 191 12.22 10.38 0.84
N ASP A 192 12.57 10.60 2.09
CA ASP A 192 11.87 10.09 3.28
C ASP A 192 10.67 10.94 3.72
N THR A 193 10.36 12.00 3.00
CA THR A 193 9.35 12.99 3.39
C THR A 193 8.18 13.00 2.42
N VAL A 194 6.97 12.95 2.96
CA VAL A 194 5.70 13.03 2.21
C VAL A 194 4.86 14.18 2.76
N PHE A 195 4.43 15.07 1.88
CA PHE A 195 3.41 16.08 2.18
C PHE A 195 2.06 15.58 1.72
N ILE A 196 1.09 15.50 2.62
CA ILE A 196 -0.25 14.98 2.36
C ILE A 196 -1.26 16.10 2.62
N ARG A 197 -1.89 16.61 1.57
CA ARG A 197 -2.99 17.55 1.70
C ARG A 197 -4.31 16.81 1.88
N TRP A 198 -5.08 17.20 2.85
CA TRP A 198 -6.34 16.56 3.20
C TRP A 198 -7.44 17.56 3.50
N ILE A 199 -8.69 17.07 3.38
CA ILE A 199 -9.90 17.76 3.82
C ILE A 199 -10.50 16.96 4.97
N ALA A 200 -10.72 17.64 6.10
CA ALA A 200 -11.41 17.10 7.26
C ALA A 200 -12.91 17.35 7.18
N THR A 201 -13.70 16.36 7.59
CA THR A 201 -15.15 16.45 7.78
C THR A 201 -15.56 15.77 9.07
N GLY A 202 -16.70 16.16 9.63
CA GLY A 202 -17.29 15.58 10.84
C GLY A 202 -18.35 16.48 11.44
N THR A 203 -18.82 16.16 12.65
CA THR A 203 -19.84 16.93 13.38
C THR A 203 -19.40 17.16 14.82
N HIS A 204 -19.12 18.40 15.20
CA HIS A 204 -18.80 18.76 16.58
C HIS A 204 -20.02 19.37 17.27
N GLY A 205 -20.55 18.71 18.30
CA GLY A 205 -21.86 19.01 18.82
C GLY A 205 -22.94 18.78 17.75
N ASN A 206 -23.59 19.83 17.28
CA ASN A 206 -24.55 19.77 16.16
C ASN A 206 -24.09 20.61 14.97
N VAL A 207 -22.81 20.97 14.91
CA VAL A 207 -22.23 21.82 13.86
C VAL A 207 -21.39 21.00 12.91
N PRO A 208 -21.75 20.92 11.61
CA PRO A 208 -20.92 20.32 10.61
C PRO A 208 -19.55 21.02 10.51
N LEU A 209 -18.49 20.22 10.42
CA LEU A 209 -17.13 20.69 10.24
C LEU A 209 -16.66 20.39 8.81
N ARG A 210 -15.95 21.35 8.22
CA ARG A 210 -15.17 21.16 7.00
C ARG A 210 -14.00 22.12 7.00
N PHE A 211 -12.77 21.59 6.97
CA PHE A 211 -11.55 22.39 6.94
C PHE A 211 -10.41 21.59 6.27
N GLU A 212 -9.33 22.25 5.98
CA GLU A 212 -8.19 21.67 5.28
C GLU A 212 -6.94 21.69 6.16
N GLY A 213 -5.98 20.84 5.80
CA GLY A 213 -4.65 20.86 6.39
C GLY A 213 -3.65 20.06 5.55
N VAL A 214 -2.43 20.06 6.05
CA VAL A 214 -1.31 19.32 5.45
C VAL A 214 -0.55 18.59 6.57
N ASP A 215 -0.32 17.30 6.38
CA ASP A 215 0.65 16.55 7.17
C ASP A 215 1.96 16.47 6.41
N CYS A 216 3.06 16.78 7.09
CA CYS A 216 4.41 16.49 6.62
C CYS A 216 4.89 15.27 7.40
N VAL A 217 4.86 14.12 6.75
CA VAL A 217 5.22 12.81 7.32
C VAL A 217 6.62 12.46 6.88
N ARG A 218 7.48 12.08 7.85
CA ARG A 218 8.79 11.49 7.56
C ARG A 218 8.80 10.04 8.00
N HIS A 219 9.23 9.17 7.10
CA HIS A 219 9.24 7.73 7.32
C HIS A 219 10.54 7.08 6.84
N SER A 220 10.92 6.00 7.51
CA SER A 220 12.07 5.19 7.13
C SER A 220 11.81 3.75 7.53
N ASN A 221 12.28 2.79 6.74
CA ASN A 221 12.09 1.35 7.00
C ASN A 221 10.62 0.95 7.25
N GLY A 222 9.69 1.61 6.56
CA GLY A 222 8.26 1.34 6.68
C GLY A 222 7.60 1.90 7.94
N GLN A 223 8.28 2.72 8.72
CA GLN A 223 7.74 3.36 9.93
C GLN A 223 7.82 4.88 9.86
N VAL A 224 6.78 5.54 10.36
CA VAL A 224 6.75 6.99 10.54
C VAL A 224 7.53 7.35 11.81
N TYR A 225 8.54 8.17 11.68
CA TYR A 225 9.32 8.67 12.82
C TYR A 225 9.07 10.16 13.13
N GLU A 226 8.47 10.92 12.22
CA GLU A 226 8.04 12.29 12.47
C GLU A 226 6.75 12.58 11.70
N ASN A 227 5.80 13.26 12.34
CA ASN A 227 4.64 13.86 11.66
C ASN A 227 4.44 15.30 12.15
N ARG A 228 4.37 16.25 11.21
CA ARG A 228 4.05 17.66 11.46
C ARG A 228 2.71 17.99 10.82
N ILE A 229 1.76 18.40 11.64
CA ILE A 229 0.41 18.73 11.21
C ILE A 229 0.28 20.23 11.07
N TYR A 230 0.00 20.70 9.87
CA TYR A 230 -0.24 22.10 9.55
C TYR A 230 -1.75 22.32 9.38
N CYS A 231 -2.39 22.86 10.41
CA CYS A 231 -3.80 23.15 10.43
C CYS A 231 -4.06 24.31 11.40
N ASP A 232 -4.83 25.30 10.97
CA ASP A 232 -5.17 26.48 11.77
C ASP A 232 -6.56 26.39 12.41
N HIS A 233 -7.28 25.28 12.22
CA HIS A 233 -8.62 25.11 12.76
C HIS A 233 -8.62 25.09 14.29
N PRO A 234 -9.48 25.92 14.97
CA PRO A 234 -9.48 26.08 16.43
C PRO A 234 -9.67 24.77 17.20
N LEU A 235 -10.49 23.84 16.70
CA LEU A 235 -10.71 22.53 17.32
C LEU A 235 -9.39 21.75 17.44
N ILE A 236 -8.61 21.70 16.37
CA ILE A 236 -7.35 20.95 16.35
C ILE A 236 -6.31 21.61 17.29
N GLN A 237 -6.25 22.94 17.30
CA GLN A 237 -5.38 23.68 18.22
C GLN A 237 -5.76 23.50 19.70
N ALA A 238 -7.02 23.21 19.99
CA ALA A 238 -7.52 23.04 21.35
C ALA A 238 -7.31 21.64 21.94
N LEU A 239 -7.02 20.62 21.12
CA LEU A 239 -6.85 19.22 21.55
C LEU A 239 -5.69 19.02 22.57
N ASN A 240 -4.78 19.97 22.65
CA ASN A 240 -3.55 19.90 23.43
C ASN A 240 -3.46 20.96 24.54
N ARG A 241 -4.58 21.61 24.88
CA ARG A 241 -4.69 22.62 25.95
C ARG A 241 -5.11 22.02 27.28
#